data_601f09ae4c96c235cf7c93a4b3bc0ada
#
_entry.id   601f09ae4c96c235cf7c93a4b3bc0ada
#
_cell.length_a   1.000
_cell.length_b   1.000
_cell.length_c   1.000
_cell.angle_alpha   90.00
_cell.angle_beta   90.00
_cell.angle_gamma   90.00
#
_symmetry.space_group_name_H-M   'P 1'
#
loop_
_entity.id
_entity.type
_entity.pdbx_description
1 polymer ?
#
loop_
_entity_poly.entity_id
_entity_poly.type
_entity_poly.pdbx_seq_one_letter_code
_entity_poly.pdbx_strand_id
1 'polypeptide(L)'
;LFGVLTVFGTGNATQVNTIVTAIDSALLAYGSSLNSILPTVNLVVGVVVAMMVAMVLLGGVKRIGSVTEKLVPFMALFYVVLGIGVVLLNLERLPGVLQSIFEGAFNPAAFTGGIIGSLFVSMQKGVSRGIFSNEAGLGTGSIAHACADTQKPVTQGMFGIFEVYADTIIICTLTALVILCSGTPVTYGVAAGAELTISGFTTTYGSWSSIFTAVALCCFAFSTIIGWGLYGSRFVQFLFRSNKVVRPFFVIYSFVSILGATLDLGLLWDIADTFNGLMSIPNLIALLLLSGMVVKLTKEHFPGKGAVRKTGE
;
A
#
# COMPACT_ATOMS: atom_id res chain seq x y z
N LEU A 1 -14.55 15.68 1.11
CA LEU A 1 -15.24 15.07 -0.03
C LEU A 1 -14.31 14.14 -0.80
N PHE A 2 -13.16 14.62 -1.31
CA PHE A 2 -12.22 13.80 -2.08
C PHE A 2 -11.78 12.54 -1.34
N GLY A 3 -11.49 12.62 -0.04
CA GLY A 3 -11.17 11.46 0.76
C GLY A 3 -12.26 10.39 0.77
N VAL A 4 -13.54 10.77 0.77
CA VAL A 4 -14.66 9.80 0.68
C VAL A 4 -14.65 9.06 -0.66
N LEU A 5 -14.31 9.74 -1.75
CA LEU A 5 -14.22 9.13 -3.08
C LEU A 5 -12.98 8.23 -3.20
N THR A 6 -11.86 8.72 -2.69
CA THR A 6 -10.57 7.99 -2.70
C THR A 6 -10.66 6.64 -2.01
N VAL A 7 -11.37 6.53 -0.88
CA VAL A 7 -11.43 5.26 -0.14
C VAL A 7 -12.13 4.15 -0.92
N PHE A 8 -13.04 4.46 -1.82
CA PHE A 8 -13.69 3.45 -2.68
C PHE A 8 -12.75 2.93 -3.78
N GLY A 9 -11.94 3.79 -4.38
CA GLY A 9 -10.94 3.42 -5.38
C GLY A 9 -9.69 2.82 -4.74
N THR A 10 -8.82 3.68 -4.22
CA THR A 10 -7.51 3.34 -3.64
C THR A 10 -7.61 2.37 -2.46
N GLY A 11 -8.56 2.63 -1.56
CA GLY A 11 -8.69 1.86 -0.32
C GLY A 11 -9.40 0.52 -0.47
N ASN A 12 -10.18 0.32 -1.53
CA ASN A 12 -10.98 -0.89 -1.69
C ASN A 12 -10.79 -1.54 -3.06
N ALA A 13 -11.29 -0.91 -4.13
CA ALA A 13 -11.39 -1.56 -5.43
C ALA A 13 -10.03 -2.01 -5.99
N THR A 14 -8.98 -1.18 -5.90
CA THR A 14 -7.62 -1.56 -6.34
C THR A 14 -7.05 -2.68 -5.48
N GLN A 15 -7.35 -2.72 -4.19
CA GLN A 15 -6.86 -3.76 -3.29
C GLN A 15 -7.54 -5.10 -3.56
N VAL A 16 -8.86 -5.09 -3.80
CA VAL A 16 -9.57 -6.32 -4.17
C VAL A 16 -9.14 -6.81 -5.54
N ASN A 17 -8.88 -5.90 -6.49
CA ASN A 17 -8.30 -6.26 -7.77
C ASN A 17 -6.93 -6.94 -7.60
N THR A 18 -6.08 -6.43 -6.71
CA THR A 18 -4.81 -7.08 -6.34
C THR A 18 -5.03 -8.49 -5.77
N ILE A 19 -6.04 -8.68 -4.92
CA ILE A 19 -6.38 -10.01 -4.36
C ILE A 19 -6.76 -10.98 -5.48
N VAL A 20 -7.66 -10.60 -6.38
CA VAL A 20 -8.09 -11.50 -7.47
C VAL A 20 -6.95 -11.79 -8.43
N THR A 21 -6.15 -10.78 -8.81
CA THR A 21 -4.97 -10.98 -9.66
C THR A 21 -3.95 -11.92 -9.01
N ALA A 22 -3.75 -11.84 -7.71
CA ALA A 22 -2.85 -12.73 -6.99
C ALA A 22 -3.37 -14.18 -6.99
N ILE A 23 -4.68 -14.36 -6.77
CA ILE A 23 -5.31 -15.68 -6.80
C ILE A 23 -5.28 -16.26 -8.22
N ASP A 24 -5.62 -15.46 -9.24
CA ASP A 24 -5.56 -15.86 -10.65
C ASP A 24 -4.16 -16.34 -11.04
N SER A 25 -3.13 -15.56 -10.68
CA SER A 25 -1.74 -15.91 -10.96
C SER A 25 -1.32 -17.20 -10.26
N ALA A 26 -1.77 -17.42 -9.02
CA ALA A 26 -1.50 -18.66 -8.30
C ALA A 26 -2.20 -19.86 -8.94
N LEU A 27 -3.45 -19.72 -9.38
CA LEU A 27 -4.19 -20.78 -10.06
C LEU A 27 -3.57 -21.13 -11.41
N LEU A 28 -3.21 -20.12 -12.21
CA LEU A 28 -2.61 -20.29 -13.53
C LEU A 28 -1.21 -20.93 -13.48
N ALA A 29 -0.50 -20.79 -12.35
CA ALA A 29 0.76 -21.48 -12.13
C ALA A 29 0.62 -23.02 -12.09
N TYR A 30 -0.60 -23.54 -11.88
CA TYR A 30 -0.90 -24.98 -11.86
C TYR A 30 -1.60 -25.49 -13.12
N GLY A 31 -2.14 -24.60 -13.96
CA GLY A 31 -2.72 -25.02 -15.23
C GLY A 31 -3.49 -23.94 -15.96
N SER A 32 -3.17 -23.74 -17.24
CA SER A 32 -3.85 -22.78 -18.11
C SER A 32 -5.31 -23.13 -18.43
N SER A 33 -5.72 -24.38 -18.20
CA SER A 33 -7.12 -24.84 -18.37
C SER A 33 -8.10 -24.14 -17.42
N LEU A 34 -7.60 -23.55 -16.33
CA LEU A 34 -8.41 -22.83 -15.34
C LEU A 34 -8.85 -21.43 -15.82
N ASN A 35 -8.29 -20.93 -16.92
CA ASN A 35 -8.56 -19.57 -17.40
C ASN A 35 -10.06 -19.29 -17.66
N SER A 36 -10.82 -20.29 -18.10
CA SER A 36 -12.26 -20.14 -18.38
C SER A 36 -13.12 -19.91 -17.13
N ILE A 37 -12.66 -20.31 -15.95
CA ILE A 37 -13.40 -20.20 -14.70
C ILE A 37 -13.01 -18.94 -13.88
N LEU A 38 -11.90 -18.27 -14.23
CA LEU A 38 -11.40 -17.10 -13.47
C LEU A 38 -12.48 -16.03 -13.24
N PRO A 39 -13.32 -15.62 -14.22
CA PRO A 39 -14.34 -14.60 -13.96
C PRO A 39 -15.31 -15.00 -12.86
N THR A 40 -15.67 -16.29 -12.78
CA THR A 40 -16.53 -16.82 -11.72
C THR A 40 -15.80 -16.86 -10.38
N VAL A 41 -14.54 -17.29 -10.37
CA VAL A 41 -13.69 -17.29 -9.16
C VAL A 41 -13.55 -15.87 -8.63
N ASN A 42 -13.27 -14.89 -9.49
CA ASN A 42 -13.09 -13.49 -9.10
C ASN A 42 -14.34 -12.89 -8.49
N LEU A 43 -15.51 -13.19 -9.05
CA LEU A 43 -16.78 -12.78 -8.45
C LEU A 43 -16.98 -13.41 -7.06
N VAL A 44 -16.73 -14.71 -6.91
CA VAL A 44 -16.85 -15.40 -5.62
C VAL A 44 -15.89 -14.82 -4.61
N VAL A 45 -14.62 -14.59 -4.99
CA VAL A 45 -13.60 -13.95 -4.15
C VAL A 45 -14.06 -12.55 -3.74
N GLY A 46 -14.57 -11.74 -4.67
CA GLY A 46 -15.12 -10.42 -4.38
C GLY A 46 -16.24 -10.44 -3.33
N VAL A 47 -17.15 -11.39 -3.44
CA VAL A 47 -18.23 -11.60 -2.46
C VAL A 47 -17.69 -12.03 -1.09
N VAL A 48 -16.74 -12.97 -1.06
CA VAL A 48 -16.12 -13.42 0.19
C VAL A 48 -15.37 -12.27 0.86
N VAL A 49 -14.57 -11.52 0.12
CA VAL A 49 -13.86 -10.34 0.63
C VAL A 49 -14.84 -9.30 1.15
N ALA A 50 -15.93 -9.02 0.42
CA ALA A 50 -16.96 -8.07 0.86
C ALA A 50 -17.57 -8.50 2.21
N MET A 51 -17.89 -9.79 2.39
CA MET A 51 -18.41 -10.31 3.65
C MET A 51 -17.38 -10.19 4.79
N MET A 52 -16.12 -10.52 4.53
CA MET A 52 -15.04 -10.40 5.53
C MET A 52 -14.82 -8.94 5.94
N VAL A 53 -14.80 -8.02 4.98
CA VAL A 53 -14.66 -6.57 5.20
C VAL A 53 -15.82 -6.06 6.04
N ALA A 54 -17.07 -6.39 5.68
CA ALA A 54 -18.25 -6.01 6.44
C ALA A 54 -18.19 -6.55 7.89
N MET A 55 -17.80 -7.80 8.06
CA MET A 55 -17.69 -8.45 9.37
C MET A 55 -16.68 -7.73 10.28
N VAL A 56 -15.54 -7.28 9.72
CA VAL A 56 -14.51 -6.59 10.49
C VAL A 56 -14.92 -5.15 10.77
N LEU A 57 -15.35 -4.40 9.76
CA LEU A 57 -15.67 -2.97 9.88
C LEU A 57 -16.87 -2.70 10.78
N LEU A 58 -17.93 -3.51 10.69
CA LEU A 58 -19.10 -3.39 11.55
C LEU A 58 -18.78 -3.69 13.03
N GLY A 59 -17.69 -4.38 13.31
CA GLY A 59 -17.13 -4.58 14.65
C GLY A 59 -16.41 -3.36 15.23
N GLY A 60 -16.20 -2.31 14.43
CA GLY A 60 -15.63 -1.03 14.85
C GLY A 60 -14.10 -1.05 15.04
N VAL A 61 -13.55 0.09 15.50
CA VAL A 61 -12.10 0.36 15.57
C VAL A 61 -11.33 -0.70 16.37
N LYS A 62 -11.88 -1.19 17.47
CA LYS A 62 -11.22 -2.24 18.29
C LYS A 62 -11.01 -3.54 17.51
N ARG A 63 -12.00 -3.93 16.70
CA ARG A 63 -11.92 -5.14 15.88
C ARG A 63 -10.93 -4.97 14.73
N ILE A 64 -10.95 -3.81 14.08
CA ILE A 64 -9.97 -3.44 13.06
C ILE A 64 -8.55 -3.59 13.63
N GLY A 65 -8.27 -2.92 14.76
CA GLY A 65 -6.98 -3.00 15.42
C GLY A 65 -6.57 -4.42 15.79
N SER A 66 -7.46 -5.21 16.39
CA SER A 66 -7.16 -6.61 16.77
C SER A 66 -6.87 -7.53 15.60
N VAL A 67 -7.47 -7.28 14.42
CA VAL A 67 -7.20 -8.05 13.20
C VAL A 67 -5.86 -7.65 12.60
N THR A 68 -5.61 -6.34 12.45
CA THR A 68 -4.37 -5.84 11.83
C THR A 68 -3.14 -6.12 12.70
N GLU A 69 -3.24 -5.98 14.02
CA GLU A 69 -2.15 -6.26 14.96
C GLU A 69 -1.57 -7.67 14.84
N LYS A 70 -2.40 -8.64 14.51
CA LYS A 70 -1.97 -10.04 14.33
C LYS A 70 -1.57 -10.34 12.89
N LEU A 71 -2.35 -9.85 11.93
CA LEU A 71 -2.18 -10.16 10.52
C LEU A 71 -0.91 -9.54 9.95
N VAL A 72 -0.67 -8.23 10.23
CA VAL A 72 0.40 -7.47 9.58
C VAL A 72 1.80 -7.96 9.98
N PRO A 73 2.17 -8.15 11.26
CA PRO A 73 3.49 -8.64 11.60
C PRO A 73 3.78 -10.04 11.05
N PHE A 74 2.76 -10.92 11.09
CA PHE A 74 2.89 -12.28 10.56
C PHE A 74 3.22 -12.28 9.06
N MET A 75 2.39 -11.60 8.25
CA MET A 75 2.59 -11.55 6.81
C MET A 75 3.90 -10.84 6.43
N ALA A 76 4.24 -9.73 7.11
CA ALA A 76 5.45 -8.97 6.82
C ALA A 76 6.71 -9.80 7.13
N LEU A 77 6.74 -10.50 8.26
CA LEU A 77 7.87 -11.35 8.63
C LEU A 77 8.12 -12.44 7.58
N PHE A 78 7.06 -13.17 7.18
CA PHE A 78 7.17 -14.22 6.19
C PHE A 78 7.60 -13.68 4.83
N TYR A 79 7.00 -12.56 4.40
CA TYR A 79 7.35 -11.91 3.15
C TYR A 79 8.81 -11.48 3.11
N VAL A 80 9.31 -10.86 4.18
CA VAL A 80 10.70 -10.40 4.30
C VAL A 80 11.66 -11.60 4.30
N VAL A 81 11.38 -12.64 5.07
CA VAL A 81 12.25 -13.83 5.13
C VAL A 81 12.37 -14.51 3.76
N LEU A 82 11.25 -14.73 3.08
CA LEU A 82 11.28 -15.34 1.75
C LEU A 82 11.87 -14.42 0.70
N GLY A 83 11.61 -13.12 0.76
CA GLY A 83 12.20 -12.15 -0.15
C GLY A 83 13.72 -12.07 -0.03
N ILE A 84 14.24 -12.03 1.20
CA ILE A 84 15.69 -12.13 1.46
C ILE A 84 16.24 -13.44 0.89
N GLY A 85 15.52 -14.55 1.05
CA GLY A 85 15.90 -15.84 0.49
C GLY A 85 16.02 -15.82 -1.05
N VAL A 86 15.09 -15.14 -1.77
CA VAL A 86 15.21 -14.95 -3.24
C VAL A 86 16.50 -14.23 -3.58
N VAL A 87 16.81 -13.14 -2.88
CA VAL A 87 18.03 -12.35 -3.13
C VAL A 87 19.29 -13.17 -2.85
N LEU A 88 19.32 -13.92 -1.75
CA LEU A 88 20.47 -14.75 -1.37
C LEU A 88 20.70 -15.91 -2.35
N LEU A 89 19.62 -16.55 -2.84
CA LEU A 89 19.72 -17.63 -3.82
C LEU A 89 20.13 -17.14 -5.21
N ASN A 90 19.96 -15.85 -5.50
CA ASN A 90 20.34 -15.22 -6.76
C ASN A 90 21.43 -14.13 -6.56
N LEU A 91 22.30 -14.31 -5.57
CA LEU A 91 23.30 -13.29 -5.17
C LEU A 91 24.24 -12.90 -6.32
N GLU A 92 24.54 -13.83 -7.22
CA GLU A 92 25.38 -13.59 -8.40
C GLU A 92 24.79 -12.51 -9.33
N ARG A 93 23.47 -12.36 -9.37
CA ARG A 93 22.79 -11.34 -10.19
C ARG A 93 22.74 -9.97 -9.52
N LEU A 94 22.89 -9.91 -8.20
CA LEU A 94 22.71 -8.68 -7.43
C LEU A 94 23.60 -7.51 -7.92
N PRO A 95 24.91 -7.68 -8.22
CA PRO A 95 25.75 -6.58 -8.72
C PRO A 95 25.24 -6.02 -10.05
N GLY A 96 24.87 -6.90 -10.99
CA GLY A 96 24.31 -6.48 -12.29
C GLY A 96 22.96 -5.79 -12.15
N VAL A 97 22.10 -6.25 -11.23
CA VAL A 97 20.81 -5.61 -10.92
C VAL A 97 21.01 -4.21 -10.36
N LEU A 98 21.92 -4.04 -9.40
CA LEU A 98 22.23 -2.71 -8.86
C LEU A 98 22.78 -1.78 -9.95
N GLN A 99 23.71 -2.27 -10.79
CA GLN A 99 24.21 -1.51 -11.92
C GLN A 99 23.07 -1.08 -12.86
N SER A 100 22.16 -1.99 -13.24
CA SER A 100 21.02 -1.69 -14.11
C SER A 100 20.08 -0.66 -13.50
N ILE A 101 19.85 -0.67 -12.18
CA ILE A 101 19.04 0.33 -11.49
C ILE A 101 19.70 1.73 -11.62
N PHE A 102 21.02 1.82 -11.37
CA PHE A 102 21.74 3.09 -11.50
C PHE A 102 21.79 3.57 -12.95
N GLU A 103 22.08 2.69 -13.89
CA GLU A 103 22.11 3.03 -15.33
C GLU A 103 20.74 3.49 -15.80
N GLY A 104 19.65 2.78 -15.40
CA GLY A 104 18.28 3.18 -15.74
C GLY A 104 17.87 4.53 -15.14
N ALA A 105 18.34 4.84 -13.94
CA ALA A 105 18.04 6.10 -13.26
C ALA A 105 18.75 7.31 -13.92
N PHE A 106 20.01 7.14 -14.33
CA PHE A 106 20.83 8.23 -14.84
C PHE A 106 21.00 8.22 -16.37
N ASN A 107 20.56 7.16 -17.05
CA ASN A 107 20.60 7.04 -18.50
C ASN A 107 19.27 6.53 -19.08
N PRO A 108 18.19 7.23 -18.86
CA PRO A 108 16.84 6.78 -19.21
C PRO A 108 16.59 6.66 -20.72
N ALA A 109 17.46 7.22 -21.57
CA ALA A 109 17.33 7.18 -23.03
C ALA A 109 17.37 5.78 -23.63
N ALA A 110 17.98 4.82 -22.93
CA ALA A 110 18.14 3.45 -23.41
C ALA A 110 16.81 2.66 -23.50
N PHE A 111 15.75 3.10 -22.80
CA PHE A 111 14.54 2.29 -22.60
C PHE A 111 13.27 2.85 -23.22
N THR A 112 13.14 4.15 -23.53
CA THR A 112 11.85 4.76 -23.87
C THR A 112 11.84 5.76 -25.03
N GLY A 113 12.88 5.79 -25.86
CA GLY A 113 12.85 6.58 -27.11
C GLY A 113 13.03 8.10 -26.98
N GLY A 114 13.43 8.60 -25.81
CA GLY A 114 13.76 10.01 -25.60
C GLY A 114 14.08 10.35 -24.15
N ILE A 115 15.20 11.06 -23.93
CA ILE A 115 15.72 11.36 -22.58
C ILE A 115 14.71 12.11 -21.70
N ILE A 116 14.10 13.17 -22.22
CA ILE A 116 13.22 14.04 -21.45
C ILE A 116 11.89 13.35 -21.14
N GLY A 117 11.29 12.68 -22.12
CA GLY A 117 10.02 11.98 -21.95
C GLY A 117 10.12 10.81 -20.96
N SER A 118 11.20 10.06 -21.03
CA SER A 118 11.49 8.96 -20.13
C SER A 118 11.70 9.38 -18.69
N LEU A 119 12.51 10.43 -18.46
CA LEU A 119 12.73 10.97 -17.11
C LEU A 119 11.43 11.46 -16.48
N PHE A 120 10.60 12.18 -17.27
CA PHE A 120 9.32 12.69 -16.79
C PHE A 120 8.34 11.57 -16.42
N VAL A 121 8.20 10.56 -17.26
CA VAL A 121 7.33 9.40 -17.01
C VAL A 121 7.81 8.60 -15.79
N SER A 122 9.11 8.34 -15.69
CA SER A 122 9.69 7.62 -14.54
C SER A 122 9.48 8.39 -13.24
N MET A 123 9.70 9.71 -13.26
CA MET A 123 9.47 10.58 -12.10
C MET A 123 7.98 10.60 -11.72
N GLN A 124 7.07 10.76 -12.70
CA GLN A 124 5.63 10.76 -12.46
C GLN A 124 5.17 9.45 -11.83
N LYS A 125 5.57 8.31 -12.40
CA LYS A 125 5.19 6.99 -11.87
C LYS A 125 5.83 6.72 -10.50
N GLY A 126 7.09 7.08 -10.30
CA GLY A 126 7.77 6.93 -9.01
C GLY A 126 7.13 7.76 -7.90
N VAL A 127 6.82 9.03 -8.17
CA VAL A 127 6.13 9.91 -7.21
C VAL A 127 4.72 9.39 -6.92
N SER A 128 3.94 9.02 -7.94
CA SER A 128 2.58 8.49 -7.77
C SER A 128 2.59 7.22 -6.90
N ARG A 129 3.47 6.27 -7.17
CA ARG A 129 3.57 5.01 -6.40
C ARG A 129 4.11 5.24 -4.99
N GLY A 130 5.06 6.15 -4.80
CA GLY A 130 5.56 6.52 -3.48
C GLY A 130 4.50 7.19 -2.61
N ILE A 131 3.72 8.12 -3.18
CA ILE A 131 2.58 8.73 -2.48
C ILE A 131 1.54 7.67 -2.11
N PHE A 132 1.26 6.73 -3.03
CA PHE A 132 0.29 5.67 -2.80
C PHE A 132 0.71 4.74 -1.65
N SER A 133 1.95 4.25 -1.67
CA SER A 133 2.47 3.30 -0.68
C SER A 133 2.59 3.91 0.72
N ASN A 134 3.18 5.09 0.81
CA ASN A 134 3.42 5.77 2.09
C ASN A 134 2.25 6.61 2.60
N GLU A 135 1.17 6.73 1.82
CA GLU A 135 0.08 7.68 2.08
C GLU A 135 0.59 9.12 2.30
N ALA A 136 1.77 9.44 1.74
CA ALA A 136 2.49 10.68 1.97
C ALA A 136 1.72 11.88 1.40
N GLY A 137 1.37 12.80 2.27
CA GLY A 137 0.61 13.99 1.90
C GLY A 137 -0.89 13.77 1.70
N LEU A 138 -1.41 12.55 1.84
CA LEU A 138 -2.85 12.26 1.68
C LEU A 138 -3.67 12.66 2.92
N GLY A 139 -3.06 12.68 4.10
CA GLY A 139 -3.73 12.99 5.37
C GLY A 139 -4.38 11.79 6.06
N THR A 140 -4.33 10.61 5.45
CA THR A 140 -4.89 9.36 5.98
C THR A 140 -4.08 8.83 7.16
N GLY A 141 -2.75 8.84 7.06
CA GLY A 141 -1.87 8.41 8.15
C GLY A 141 -2.14 9.16 9.46
N SER A 142 -2.43 10.45 9.41
CA SER A 142 -2.78 11.23 10.61
C SER A 142 -4.05 10.74 11.29
N ILE A 143 -5.01 10.16 10.55
CA ILE A 143 -6.25 9.58 11.11
C ILE A 143 -5.94 8.30 11.89
N ALA A 144 -5.06 7.44 11.35
CA ALA A 144 -4.62 6.23 12.04
C ALA A 144 -3.86 6.58 13.33
N HIS A 145 -2.87 7.47 13.22
CA HIS A 145 -2.06 7.90 14.35
C HIS A 145 -2.87 8.62 15.44
N ALA A 146 -3.95 9.32 15.08
CA ALA A 146 -4.85 9.94 16.03
C ALA A 146 -5.66 8.93 16.87
N CYS A 147 -5.72 7.66 16.46
CA CYS A 147 -6.36 6.59 17.25
C CYS A 147 -5.42 5.97 18.30
N ALA A 148 -4.14 6.35 18.32
CA ALA A 148 -3.17 5.81 19.25
C ALA A 148 -3.38 6.34 20.68
N ASP A 149 -3.18 5.46 21.66
CA ASP A 149 -3.24 5.80 23.07
C ASP A 149 -1.88 6.38 23.52
N THR A 150 -1.65 7.66 23.24
CA THR A 150 -0.43 8.38 23.60
C THR A 150 -0.74 9.80 24.05
N GLN A 151 -0.02 10.26 25.09
CA GLN A 151 -0.13 11.64 25.59
C GLN A 151 0.79 12.60 24.86
N LYS A 152 1.77 12.11 24.09
CA LYS A 152 2.79 12.91 23.44
C LYS A 152 2.72 12.75 21.92
N PRO A 153 2.19 13.75 21.17
CA PRO A 153 2.06 13.67 19.72
C PRO A 153 3.37 13.38 18.99
N VAL A 154 4.49 13.91 19.48
CA VAL A 154 5.81 13.71 18.88
C VAL A 154 6.23 12.23 18.93
N THR A 155 5.94 11.54 20.05
CA THR A 155 6.23 10.10 20.16
C THR A 155 5.50 9.32 19.05
N GLN A 156 4.23 9.62 18.83
CA GLN A 156 3.46 8.98 17.75
C GLN A 156 3.99 9.37 16.35
N GLY A 157 4.40 10.61 16.16
CA GLY A 157 5.05 11.05 14.92
C GLY A 157 6.33 10.29 14.59
N MET A 158 7.10 9.89 15.62
CA MET A 158 8.30 9.05 15.41
C MET A 158 7.95 7.63 14.93
N PHE A 159 6.82 7.05 15.35
CA PHE A 159 6.34 5.79 14.78
C PHE A 159 5.97 5.93 13.31
N GLY A 160 5.38 7.06 12.88
CA GLY A 160 5.13 7.35 11.46
C GLY A 160 6.41 7.40 10.63
N ILE A 161 7.53 7.91 11.16
CA ILE A 161 8.83 7.86 10.47
C ILE A 161 9.30 6.41 10.30
N PHE A 162 9.19 5.59 11.33
CA PHE A 162 9.54 4.18 11.29
C PHE A 162 8.67 3.41 10.27
N GLU A 163 7.37 3.68 10.24
CA GLU A 163 6.42 3.08 9.29
C GLU A 163 6.83 3.33 7.84
N VAL A 164 7.07 4.59 7.48
CA VAL A 164 7.51 4.97 6.12
C VAL A 164 8.87 4.34 5.77
N TYR A 165 9.79 4.29 6.72
CA TYR A 165 11.08 3.62 6.52
C TYR A 165 10.91 2.12 6.27
N ALA A 166 10.09 1.44 7.07
CA ALA A 166 9.84 0.01 6.92
C ALA A 166 9.15 -0.32 5.58
N ASP A 167 8.14 0.46 5.19
CA ASP A 167 7.46 0.29 3.91
C ASP A 167 8.41 0.51 2.73
N THR A 168 9.04 1.68 2.64
CA THR A 168 9.78 2.08 1.45
C THR A 168 11.16 1.44 1.38
N ILE A 169 11.94 1.52 2.47
CA ILE A 169 13.34 1.07 2.43
C ILE A 169 13.44 -0.45 2.58
N ILE A 170 12.56 -1.08 3.36
CA ILE A 170 12.62 -2.53 3.55
C ILE A 170 11.72 -3.24 2.54
N ILE A 171 10.42 -3.05 2.60
CA ILE A 171 9.45 -3.85 1.82
C ILE A 171 9.50 -3.54 0.33
N CYS A 172 9.42 -2.27 -0.07
CA CYS A 172 9.43 -1.91 -1.49
C CYS A 172 10.77 -2.23 -2.15
N THR A 173 11.91 -1.96 -1.49
CA THR A 173 13.24 -2.30 -2.01
C THR A 173 13.40 -3.82 -2.15
N LEU A 174 12.96 -4.58 -1.13
CA LEU A 174 13.03 -6.03 -1.17
C LEU A 174 12.17 -6.58 -2.31
N THR A 175 10.95 -6.08 -2.51
CA THR A 175 10.07 -6.50 -3.61
C THR A 175 10.72 -6.24 -4.98
N ALA A 176 11.31 -5.06 -5.17
CA ALA A 176 12.04 -4.74 -6.39
C ALA A 176 13.23 -5.70 -6.62
N LEU A 177 14.00 -5.99 -5.58
CA LEU A 177 15.11 -6.94 -5.66
C LEU A 177 14.64 -8.36 -5.93
N VAL A 178 13.52 -8.80 -5.35
CA VAL A 178 12.90 -10.11 -5.64
C VAL A 178 12.60 -10.23 -7.13
N ILE A 179 11.96 -9.23 -7.72
CA ILE A 179 11.59 -9.24 -9.15
C ILE A 179 12.85 -9.24 -10.01
N LEU A 180 13.78 -8.34 -9.75
CA LEU A 180 14.95 -8.13 -10.61
C LEU A 180 16.00 -9.25 -10.46
N CYS A 181 16.29 -9.69 -9.24
CA CYS A 181 17.28 -10.76 -9.00
C CYS A 181 16.78 -12.14 -9.44
N SER A 182 15.46 -12.41 -9.38
CA SER A 182 14.90 -13.67 -9.87
C SER A 182 15.08 -13.85 -11.39
N GLY A 183 15.28 -12.75 -12.13
CA GLY A 183 15.35 -12.77 -13.59
C GLY A 183 13.99 -12.89 -14.27
N THR A 184 12.92 -12.59 -13.56
CA THR A 184 11.58 -12.49 -14.12
C THR A 184 11.55 -11.46 -15.25
N PRO A 185 10.99 -11.80 -16.44
CA PRO A 185 10.90 -10.87 -17.54
C PRO A 185 9.99 -9.69 -17.17
N VAL A 186 10.52 -8.48 -17.30
CA VAL A 186 9.73 -7.24 -17.13
C VAL A 186 9.41 -6.70 -18.51
N THR A 187 8.12 -6.71 -18.89
CA THR A 187 7.67 -6.20 -20.18
C THR A 187 7.36 -4.71 -20.07
N TYR A 188 8.12 -3.90 -20.80
CA TYR A 188 7.92 -2.45 -20.82
C TYR A 188 6.63 -2.06 -21.53
N GLY A 189 5.95 -1.04 -20.98
CA GLY A 189 4.68 -0.53 -21.56
C GLY A 189 3.46 -1.35 -21.22
N VAL A 190 3.58 -2.43 -20.46
CA VAL A 190 2.47 -3.23 -19.94
C VAL A 190 2.27 -2.92 -18.47
N ALA A 191 1.02 -2.69 -18.07
CA ALA A 191 0.68 -2.54 -16.66
C ALA A 191 0.96 -3.88 -15.94
N ALA A 192 1.77 -3.84 -14.89
CA ALA A 192 2.09 -5.00 -14.07
C ALA A 192 1.53 -4.80 -12.65
N GLY A 193 1.01 -5.88 -12.09
CA GLY A 193 0.45 -5.91 -10.75
C GLY A 193 1.08 -7.01 -9.88
N ALA A 194 0.24 -7.69 -9.11
CA ALA A 194 0.63 -8.75 -8.20
C ALA A 194 1.34 -9.92 -8.89
N GLU A 195 0.99 -10.20 -10.15
CA GLU A 195 1.54 -11.29 -10.97
C GLU A 195 3.05 -11.21 -11.13
N LEU A 196 3.61 -9.99 -11.24
CA LEU A 196 5.06 -9.81 -11.38
C LEU A 196 5.80 -10.21 -10.11
N THR A 197 5.25 -9.87 -8.95
CA THR A 197 5.80 -10.28 -7.65
C THR A 197 5.73 -11.80 -7.49
N ILE A 198 4.59 -12.42 -7.81
CA ILE A 198 4.41 -13.86 -7.73
C ILE A 198 5.39 -14.57 -8.67
N SER A 199 5.55 -14.07 -9.89
CA SER A 199 6.54 -14.60 -10.85
C SER A 199 7.95 -14.52 -10.29
N GLY A 200 8.32 -13.44 -9.62
CA GLY A 200 9.62 -13.29 -8.95
C GLY A 200 9.91 -14.40 -7.93
N PHE A 201 8.91 -14.74 -7.11
CA PHE A 201 9.05 -15.84 -6.15
C PHE A 201 9.02 -17.22 -6.84
N THR A 202 8.12 -17.43 -7.80
CA THR A 202 7.98 -18.74 -8.47
C THR A 202 9.17 -19.10 -9.33
N THR A 203 9.84 -18.13 -9.93
CA THR A 203 11.08 -18.36 -10.69
C THR A 203 12.19 -18.88 -9.80
N THR A 204 12.26 -18.47 -8.53
CA THR A 204 13.30 -18.92 -7.59
C THR A 204 12.91 -20.18 -6.84
N TYR A 205 11.69 -20.25 -6.30
CA TYR A 205 11.26 -21.32 -5.40
C TYR A 205 10.39 -22.40 -6.07
N GLY A 206 9.96 -22.17 -7.32
CA GLY A 206 9.04 -23.05 -8.02
C GLY A 206 7.57 -22.74 -7.75
N SER A 207 6.67 -23.48 -8.41
CA SER A 207 5.22 -23.19 -8.46
C SER A 207 4.54 -23.19 -7.09
N TRP A 208 5.03 -23.94 -6.10
CA TRP A 208 4.43 -23.96 -4.76
C TRP A 208 4.44 -22.58 -4.08
N SER A 209 5.44 -21.75 -4.38
CA SER A 209 5.56 -20.42 -3.79
C SER A 209 4.49 -19.45 -4.30
N SER A 210 3.83 -19.74 -5.43
CA SER A 210 2.72 -18.91 -5.94
C SER A 210 1.57 -18.83 -4.94
N ILE A 211 1.19 -19.96 -4.33
CA ILE A 211 0.12 -20.01 -3.32
C ILE A 211 0.51 -19.17 -2.10
N PHE A 212 1.73 -19.37 -1.61
CA PHE A 212 2.23 -18.62 -0.46
C PHE A 212 2.25 -17.10 -0.72
N THR A 213 2.81 -16.70 -1.88
CA THR A 213 2.90 -15.29 -2.26
C THR A 213 1.51 -14.68 -2.44
N ALA A 214 0.59 -15.42 -3.07
CA ALA A 214 -0.80 -14.97 -3.21
C ALA A 214 -1.47 -14.77 -1.84
N VAL A 215 -1.29 -15.69 -0.90
CA VAL A 215 -1.83 -15.56 0.46
C VAL A 215 -1.24 -14.32 1.16
N ALA A 216 0.09 -14.10 1.05
CA ALA A 216 0.72 -12.92 1.62
C ALA A 216 0.15 -11.62 1.03
N LEU A 217 0.03 -11.54 -0.31
CA LEU A 217 -0.54 -10.39 -1.00
C LEU A 217 -2.03 -10.16 -0.64
N CYS A 218 -2.82 -11.25 -0.51
CA CYS A 218 -4.20 -11.16 -0.02
C CYS A 218 -4.27 -10.58 1.39
N CYS A 219 -3.36 -10.99 2.28
CA CYS A 219 -3.30 -10.46 3.65
C CYS A 219 -2.93 -8.97 3.65
N PHE A 220 -1.93 -8.56 2.84
CA PHE A 220 -1.55 -7.15 2.69
C PHE A 220 -2.72 -6.31 2.16
N ALA A 221 -3.33 -6.73 1.06
CA ALA A 221 -4.45 -6.01 0.46
C ALA A 221 -5.66 -5.96 1.41
N PHE A 222 -5.98 -7.06 2.09
CA PHE A 222 -7.09 -7.09 3.05
C PHE A 222 -6.85 -6.15 4.24
N SER A 223 -5.63 -6.11 4.80
CA SER A 223 -5.30 -5.17 5.88
C SER A 223 -5.46 -3.72 5.44
N THR A 224 -5.07 -3.41 4.20
CA THR A 224 -5.26 -2.09 3.59
C THR A 224 -6.74 -1.74 3.44
N ILE A 225 -7.57 -2.66 2.95
CA ILE A 225 -9.03 -2.44 2.81
C ILE A 225 -9.65 -2.07 4.15
N ILE A 226 -9.36 -2.79 5.21
CA ILE A 226 -9.96 -2.51 6.53
C ILE A 226 -9.40 -1.22 7.15
N GLY A 227 -8.13 -0.89 6.93
CA GLY A 227 -7.53 0.39 7.34
C GLY A 227 -8.19 1.58 6.64
N TRP A 228 -8.32 1.53 5.32
CA TRP A 228 -8.99 2.55 4.53
C TRP A 228 -10.50 2.66 4.84
N GLY A 229 -11.14 1.56 5.22
CA GLY A 229 -12.51 1.58 5.74
C GLY A 229 -12.63 2.46 7.00
N LEU A 230 -11.63 2.41 7.90
CA LEU A 230 -11.57 3.31 9.05
C LEU A 230 -11.46 4.77 8.61
N TYR A 231 -10.53 5.10 7.68
CA TYR A 231 -10.37 6.46 7.17
C TYR A 231 -11.67 6.98 6.56
N GLY A 232 -12.30 6.19 5.70
CA GLY A 232 -13.58 6.55 5.09
C GLY A 232 -14.67 6.82 6.12
N SER A 233 -14.73 6.02 7.18
CA SER A 233 -15.68 6.25 8.27
C SER A 233 -15.49 7.61 8.95
N ARG A 234 -14.24 8.04 9.12
CA ARG A 234 -13.92 9.36 9.68
C ARG A 234 -14.25 10.49 8.71
N PHE A 235 -14.00 10.30 7.41
CA PHE A 235 -14.36 11.29 6.39
C PHE A 235 -15.87 11.50 6.30
N VAL A 236 -16.68 10.43 6.26
CA VAL A 236 -18.14 10.58 6.21
C VAL A 236 -18.70 11.12 7.52
N GLN A 237 -18.15 10.72 8.66
CA GLN A 237 -18.52 11.27 9.96
C GLN A 237 -18.28 12.79 10.03
N PHE A 238 -17.14 13.25 9.54
CA PHE A 238 -16.81 14.67 9.48
C PHE A 238 -17.74 15.43 8.53
N LEU A 239 -17.96 14.88 7.33
CA LEU A 239 -18.77 15.53 6.28
C LEU A 239 -20.24 15.68 6.71
N PHE A 240 -20.83 14.65 7.28
CA PHE A 240 -22.23 14.62 7.69
C PHE A 240 -22.45 15.01 9.16
N ARG A 241 -21.38 15.23 9.92
CA ARG A 241 -21.42 15.55 11.35
C ARG A 241 -22.27 14.59 12.18
N SER A 242 -22.31 13.31 11.82
CA SER A 242 -23.17 12.30 12.44
C SER A 242 -22.50 10.94 12.47
N ASN A 243 -22.61 10.23 13.60
CA ASN A 243 -22.17 8.85 13.73
C ASN A 243 -23.10 7.85 13.03
N LYS A 244 -24.35 8.25 12.74
CA LYS A 244 -25.35 7.35 12.13
C LYS A 244 -24.99 6.95 10.70
N VAL A 245 -24.18 7.77 10.01
CA VAL A 245 -23.75 7.51 8.63
C VAL A 245 -22.65 6.45 8.51
N VAL A 246 -21.96 6.11 9.60
CA VAL A 246 -20.82 5.19 9.59
C VAL A 246 -21.23 3.77 9.21
N ARG A 247 -22.32 3.26 9.78
CA ARG A 247 -22.82 1.89 9.46
C ARG A 247 -23.26 1.75 8.01
N PRO A 248 -24.13 2.63 7.46
CA PRO A 248 -24.46 2.62 6.03
C PRO A 248 -23.20 2.73 5.13
N PHE A 249 -22.26 3.59 5.49
CA PHE A 249 -20.99 3.70 4.76
C PHE A 249 -20.24 2.35 4.72
N PHE A 250 -20.09 1.65 5.85
CA PHE A 250 -19.40 0.36 5.88
C PHE A 250 -20.08 -0.68 4.99
N VAL A 251 -21.42 -0.69 4.93
CA VAL A 251 -22.16 -1.58 4.03
C VAL A 251 -21.86 -1.26 2.58
N ILE A 252 -22.00 0.02 2.17
CA ILE A 252 -21.71 0.45 0.79
C ILE A 252 -20.24 0.17 0.44
N TYR A 253 -19.32 0.51 1.34
CA TYR A 253 -17.88 0.27 1.17
C TYR A 253 -17.57 -1.22 0.93
N SER A 254 -18.19 -2.11 1.68
CA SER A 254 -18.01 -3.56 1.51
C SER A 254 -18.54 -4.05 0.17
N PHE A 255 -19.65 -3.51 -0.33
CA PHE A 255 -20.17 -3.86 -1.66
C PHE A 255 -19.23 -3.45 -2.80
N VAL A 256 -18.47 -2.37 -2.66
CA VAL A 256 -17.47 -1.93 -3.66
C VAL A 256 -16.37 -2.99 -3.85
N SER A 257 -16.11 -3.84 -2.88
CA SER A 257 -15.19 -4.97 -3.04
C SER A 257 -15.60 -5.91 -4.19
N ILE A 258 -16.91 -6.11 -4.41
CA ILE A 258 -17.39 -6.94 -5.52
C ILE A 258 -17.09 -6.26 -6.87
N LEU A 259 -17.25 -4.94 -6.94
CA LEU A 259 -16.92 -4.18 -8.16
C LEU A 259 -15.41 -4.23 -8.44
N GLY A 260 -14.57 -4.07 -7.41
CA GLY A 260 -13.11 -4.16 -7.53
C GLY A 260 -12.63 -5.51 -8.06
N ALA A 261 -13.36 -6.58 -7.76
CA ALA A 261 -13.04 -7.92 -8.26
C ALA A 261 -13.33 -8.12 -9.76
N THR A 262 -14.14 -7.27 -10.37
CA THR A 262 -14.64 -7.45 -11.75
C THR A 262 -14.24 -6.34 -12.70
N LEU A 263 -13.71 -5.22 -12.21
CA LEU A 263 -13.30 -4.08 -13.02
C LEU A 263 -11.87 -4.23 -13.57
N ASP A 264 -11.62 -3.53 -14.69
CA ASP A 264 -10.28 -3.47 -15.29
C ASP A 264 -9.26 -2.77 -14.40
N LEU A 265 -8.05 -3.33 -14.33
CA LEU A 265 -6.95 -2.84 -13.49
C LEU A 265 -6.53 -1.41 -13.86
N GLY A 266 -6.38 -1.12 -15.15
CA GLY A 266 -5.93 0.19 -15.62
C GLY A 266 -6.89 1.30 -15.22
N LEU A 267 -8.18 1.10 -15.45
CA LEU A 267 -9.23 2.05 -15.07
C LEU A 267 -9.25 2.31 -13.57
N LEU A 268 -9.11 1.26 -12.74
CA LEU A 268 -9.09 1.40 -11.29
C LEU A 268 -7.91 2.24 -10.80
N TRP A 269 -6.73 2.05 -11.40
CA TRP A 269 -5.54 2.83 -11.06
C TRP A 269 -5.65 4.29 -11.48
N ASP A 270 -6.21 4.58 -12.65
CA ASP A 270 -6.39 5.96 -13.12
C ASP A 270 -7.37 6.74 -12.23
N ILE A 271 -8.45 6.08 -11.80
CA ILE A 271 -9.41 6.64 -10.83
C ILE A 271 -8.71 6.88 -9.49
N ALA A 272 -7.98 5.89 -8.98
CA ALA A 272 -7.28 5.97 -7.70
C ALA A 272 -6.24 7.10 -7.69
N ASP A 273 -5.39 7.19 -8.71
CA ASP A 273 -4.37 8.23 -8.83
C ASP A 273 -4.99 9.63 -8.90
N THR A 274 -6.09 9.79 -9.64
CA THR A 274 -6.79 11.07 -9.75
C THR A 274 -7.30 11.56 -8.39
N PHE A 275 -8.01 10.69 -7.66
CA PHE A 275 -8.56 11.08 -6.37
C PHE A 275 -7.50 11.22 -5.27
N ASN A 276 -6.43 10.44 -5.30
CA ASN A 276 -5.26 10.63 -4.43
C ASN A 276 -4.64 12.02 -4.64
N GLY A 277 -4.43 12.41 -5.89
CA GLY A 277 -3.92 13.74 -6.23
C GLY A 277 -4.82 14.86 -5.70
N LEU A 278 -6.12 14.76 -5.92
CA LEU A 278 -7.09 15.75 -5.45
C LEU A 278 -7.18 15.81 -3.91
N MET A 279 -7.03 14.67 -3.23
CA MET A 279 -7.05 14.61 -1.77
C MET A 279 -5.77 15.19 -1.15
N SER A 280 -4.64 15.06 -1.81
CA SER A 280 -3.35 15.55 -1.29
C SER A 280 -3.27 17.08 -1.24
N ILE A 281 -3.88 17.80 -2.18
CA ILE A 281 -3.79 19.25 -2.28
C ILE A 281 -4.21 19.95 -0.96
N PRO A 282 -5.43 19.77 -0.43
CA PRO A 282 -5.84 20.45 0.79
C PRO A 282 -5.03 20.02 2.01
N ASN A 283 -4.57 18.77 2.05
CA ASN A 283 -3.75 18.27 3.15
C ASN A 283 -2.35 18.88 3.15
N LEU A 284 -1.70 19.01 1.99
CA LEU A 284 -0.39 19.67 1.87
C LEU A 284 -0.46 21.13 2.31
N ILE A 285 -1.52 21.85 1.96
CA ILE A 285 -1.75 23.21 2.44
C ILE A 285 -1.85 23.23 3.98
N ALA A 286 -2.63 22.31 4.57
CA ALA A 286 -2.77 22.21 6.02
C ALA A 286 -1.43 21.89 6.70
N LEU A 287 -0.62 20.98 6.16
CA LEU A 287 0.71 20.63 6.68
C LEU A 287 1.65 21.84 6.67
N LEU A 288 1.67 22.62 5.59
CA LEU A 288 2.47 23.85 5.52
C LEU A 288 2.05 24.88 6.57
N LEU A 289 0.75 25.08 6.75
CA LEU A 289 0.21 25.99 7.76
C LEU A 289 0.49 25.54 9.21
N LEU A 290 0.52 24.23 9.44
CA LEU A 290 0.78 23.63 10.76
C LEU A 290 2.27 23.41 11.06
N SER A 291 3.17 23.67 10.11
CA SER A 291 4.62 23.40 10.24
C SER A 291 5.23 24.07 11.48
N GLY A 292 4.83 25.28 11.81
CA GLY A 292 5.25 25.99 13.02
C GLY A 292 4.86 25.28 14.32
N MET A 293 3.67 24.67 14.36
CA MET A 293 3.20 23.88 15.50
C MET A 293 4.06 22.61 15.67
N VAL A 294 4.37 21.92 14.57
CA VAL A 294 5.24 20.72 14.57
C VAL A 294 6.61 21.05 15.15
N VAL A 295 7.23 22.14 14.67
CA VAL A 295 8.53 22.60 15.16
C VAL A 295 8.48 22.91 16.67
N LYS A 296 7.41 23.59 17.13
CA LYS A 296 7.23 23.91 18.54
C LYS A 296 7.15 22.64 19.40
N LEU A 297 6.26 21.71 19.07
CA LEU A 297 6.06 20.46 19.80
C LEU A 297 7.33 19.60 19.82
N THR A 298 8.07 19.55 18.70
CA THR A 298 9.34 18.82 18.63
C THR A 298 10.39 19.42 19.55
N LYS A 299 10.52 20.76 19.61
CA LYS A 299 11.43 21.44 20.51
C LYS A 299 11.06 21.25 21.99
N GLU A 300 9.77 21.20 22.30
CA GLU A 300 9.28 20.92 23.66
C GLU A 300 9.57 19.47 24.07
N HIS A 301 9.49 18.54 23.13
CA HIS A 301 9.76 17.11 23.37
C HIS A 301 11.27 16.81 23.53
N PHE A 302 12.11 17.47 22.72
CA PHE A 302 13.56 17.37 22.74
C PHE A 302 14.19 18.69 23.18
N PRO A 303 14.13 19.04 24.48
CA PRO A 303 14.77 20.26 24.95
C PRO A 303 16.27 20.16 24.71
N GLY A 304 16.83 21.08 23.92
CA GLY A 304 18.26 21.16 23.66
C GLY A 304 19.06 21.25 24.98
N LYS A 305 20.32 20.80 24.97
CA LYS A 305 21.21 20.75 26.14
C LYS A 305 21.30 22.06 26.97
N GLY A 306 20.77 23.18 26.45
CA GLY A 306 20.72 24.46 27.15
C GLY A 306 19.46 24.71 27.99
N ALA A 307 18.37 23.89 27.83
CA ALA A 307 17.10 24.12 28.51
C ALA A 307 17.00 23.41 29.90
N VAL A 308 17.88 22.46 30.17
CA VAL A 308 17.89 21.68 31.42
C VAL A 308 18.40 22.50 32.63
N ARG A 309 18.96 23.69 32.42
CA ARG A 309 19.51 24.54 33.50
C ARG A 309 18.53 25.55 34.13
N LYS A 310 17.25 25.60 33.74
CA LYS A 310 16.29 26.59 34.25
C LYS A 310 15.18 26.06 35.17
N THR A 311 15.22 24.80 35.54
CA THR A 311 14.20 24.20 36.40
C THR A 311 14.80 23.69 37.77
N GLY A 312 15.92 24.27 38.15
CA GLY A 312 16.57 24.01 39.43
C GLY A 312 16.85 25.31 40.19
N GLU A 313 15.78 26.10 40.48
CA GLU A 313 15.74 27.08 41.59
C GLU A 313 14.33 27.10 42.15
#